data_0f66f17955c25be3ac6bb2b262e68452
#
_entry.id   0f66f17955c25be3ac6bb2b262e68452
#
_cell.length_a   1.000
_cell.length_b   1.000
_cell.length_c   1.000
_cell.angle_alpha   90.00
_cell.angle_beta   90.00
_cell.angle_gamma   90.00
#
_symmetry.space_group_name_H-M   'P 1'
#
loop_
_entity.id
_entity.type
_entity.pdbx_description
1 polymer ?
#
loop_
_entity_poly.entity_id
_entity_poly.type
_entity_poly.pdbx_seq_one_letter_code
_entity_poly.pdbx_strand_id
1 'polypeptide(L)'
;MLDDRREVGLVLGSEATSTQEFRVLLHDDEYLQVDDLVVSYTDVPKAGEVATYGIVTETATVLEGASLEGDTRRATVEGTLYAEKSRTATVQTVRVLPETWVAPDSGQPVYKATGAERERALYVDEMGGGESARALPVGLSRDDEPVWVDVDFFDGTKGAHMSISGVSGVATKTSYALFFLRCLTAHPKSLGKGARNLKVLVFNVKGQDLLFLDKPNARFTEDAADAWRKLGMDPAPFDSVSFWAPALAHGASEGVPDSRARTEGVEAFRWTPREFVDERLLPFLFTDTGDSRQQITFVAERVTRQLERFACDVAGREGAIVLRDPNDAIHSDEPVVPFPGERVIESLGDLVEEIASYVEPDDAEPDPSWTSRVAPGTVSAFMRRLYGALPRVGRLVKAGPSRRIDRAREAVTVVDIHDLHEAAQRFVVGAMIAEVHGEKEGRGRFPLSVIVLDELNKYAPRDGWSPIKDTLIDIAQRGRSLGILLIGAQQSASRIDPDILGNASIKVSGRLDSAEAERSEYGWMLPSTRARARLLKPGTMVLSQPSIPAPTVLEFPYPPWATRPEEVDEAASDPFEGL
;
A
#
# COMPACT_ATOMS: atom_id res chain seq x y z
N MET A 1 -16.22 34.52 23.01
CA MET A 1 -16.07 33.23 22.33
C MET A 1 -15.58 32.10 23.28
N LEU A 2 -15.84 32.20 24.57
CA LEU A 2 -15.53 31.15 25.57
C LEU A 2 -16.76 30.33 25.99
N ASP A 3 -17.93 30.69 25.45
CA ASP A 3 -19.24 30.27 26.02
C ASP A 3 -19.84 28.98 25.37
N ASP A 4 -19.09 28.27 24.50
CA ASP A 4 -19.60 27.08 23.80
C ASP A 4 -18.69 25.85 23.97
N ARG A 5 -17.74 25.90 24.93
CA ARG A 5 -16.81 24.82 25.20
C ARG A 5 -17.45 23.84 26.18
N ARG A 6 -17.54 22.58 25.82
CA ARG A 6 -18.02 21.50 26.70
C ARG A 6 -16.93 21.13 27.70
N GLU A 7 -17.07 21.60 28.94
CA GLU A 7 -16.24 21.19 30.05
C GLU A 7 -16.62 19.75 30.45
N VAL A 8 -15.62 18.87 30.53
CA VAL A 8 -15.83 17.44 30.80
C VAL A 8 -15.30 16.99 32.16
N GLY A 9 -14.51 17.83 32.81
CA GLY A 9 -13.92 17.52 34.10
C GLY A 9 -12.76 18.43 34.45
N LEU A 10 -12.00 18.02 35.44
CA LEU A 10 -10.85 18.75 35.99
C LEU A 10 -9.59 17.89 35.93
N VAL A 11 -8.44 18.54 35.77
CA VAL A 11 -7.13 17.89 35.92
C VAL A 11 -7.00 17.30 37.33
N LEU A 12 -6.79 16.00 37.43
CA LEU A 12 -6.72 15.28 38.71
C LEU A 12 -5.46 15.67 39.47
N GLY A 13 -5.59 15.99 40.76
CA GLY A 13 -4.49 16.44 41.61
C GLY A 13 -4.01 15.42 42.64
N SER A 14 -4.65 14.24 42.75
CA SER A 14 -4.22 13.18 43.65
C SER A 14 -2.95 12.45 43.21
N GLU A 15 -2.60 12.55 41.93
CA GLU A 15 -1.38 12.04 41.34
C GLU A 15 -0.65 13.20 40.62
N ALA A 16 0.66 13.08 40.49
CA ALA A 16 1.45 14.12 39.80
C ALA A 16 1.07 14.21 38.31
N THR A 17 0.76 15.40 37.85
CA THR A 17 0.65 15.69 36.42
C THR A 17 2.04 15.81 35.81
N SER A 18 2.19 15.40 34.56
CA SER A 18 3.45 15.55 33.80
C SER A 18 3.21 16.30 32.49
N THR A 19 4.29 16.68 31.83
CA THR A 19 4.22 17.30 30.50
C THR A 19 3.76 16.33 29.41
N GLN A 20 3.85 15.01 29.65
CA GLN A 20 3.54 13.98 28.67
C GLN A 20 2.18 13.32 28.93
N GLU A 21 1.76 13.25 30.20
CA GLU A 21 0.56 12.56 30.60
C GLU A 21 -0.07 13.24 31.82
N PHE A 22 -1.38 13.33 31.83
CA PHE A 22 -2.18 13.79 32.98
C PHE A 22 -3.48 13.02 33.06
N ARG A 23 -4.11 13.04 34.24
CA ARG A 23 -5.42 12.42 34.45
C ARG A 23 -6.49 13.47 34.63
N VAL A 24 -7.69 13.13 34.20
CA VAL A 24 -8.88 13.97 34.29
C VAL A 24 -9.89 13.27 35.21
N LEU A 25 -10.40 13.98 36.21
CA LEU A 25 -11.57 13.60 36.98
C LEU A 25 -12.80 14.12 36.21
N LEU A 26 -13.66 13.24 35.78
CA LEU A 26 -14.85 13.58 34.99
C LEU A 26 -15.98 14.09 35.88
N HIS A 27 -16.78 15.02 35.39
CA HIS A 27 -18.04 15.41 36.00
C HIS A 27 -19.05 14.25 35.94
N ASP A 28 -20.00 14.20 36.86
CA ASP A 28 -20.94 13.07 37.00
C ASP A 28 -21.85 12.87 35.81
N ASP A 29 -22.19 13.94 35.10
CA ASP A 29 -23.03 13.97 33.91
C ASP A 29 -22.24 13.92 32.60
N GLU A 30 -20.90 13.83 32.68
CA GLU A 30 -20.00 13.83 31.53
C GLU A 30 -19.29 12.49 31.36
N TYR A 31 -18.80 12.26 30.14
CA TYR A 31 -17.97 11.12 29.81
C TYR A 31 -16.91 11.47 28.77
N LEU A 32 -15.81 10.76 28.84
CA LEU A 32 -14.80 10.66 27.78
C LEU A 32 -14.65 9.18 27.39
N GLN A 33 -14.29 8.96 26.16
CA GLN A 33 -13.94 7.65 25.65
C GLN A 33 -12.52 7.67 25.07
N VAL A 34 -11.92 6.51 24.91
CA VAL A 34 -10.59 6.39 24.30
C VAL A 34 -10.61 6.99 22.88
N ASP A 35 -9.58 7.71 22.52
CA ASP A 35 -9.37 8.52 21.31
C ASP A 35 -10.12 9.87 21.31
N ASP A 36 -10.89 10.23 22.33
CA ASP A 36 -11.37 11.60 22.45
C ASP A 36 -10.20 12.58 22.59
N LEU A 37 -10.34 13.73 21.98
CA LEU A 37 -9.38 14.84 22.10
C LEU A 37 -9.87 15.82 23.15
N VAL A 38 -8.94 16.30 23.97
CA VAL A 38 -9.23 17.25 25.05
C VAL A 38 -8.23 18.39 25.02
N VAL A 39 -8.60 19.52 25.64
CA VAL A 39 -7.73 20.67 25.86
C VAL A 39 -7.90 21.20 27.28
N SER A 40 -6.80 21.58 27.90
CA SER A 40 -6.77 22.32 29.18
C SER A 40 -5.91 23.58 29.02
N TYR A 41 -6.30 24.65 29.69
CA TYR A 41 -5.62 25.95 29.61
C TYR A 41 -4.98 26.26 30.96
N THR A 42 -3.68 26.51 30.96
CA THR A 42 -2.90 26.82 32.17
C THR A 42 -2.29 28.23 32.02
N ASP A 43 -2.49 29.07 33.02
CA ASP A 43 -1.83 30.39 33.05
C ASP A 43 -0.41 30.27 33.63
N VAL A 44 0.58 30.37 32.75
CA VAL A 44 2.00 30.15 33.11
C VAL A 44 2.65 31.51 33.40
N PRO A 45 3.20 31.73 34.60
CA PRO A 45 3.86 32.98 34.97
C PRO A 45 4.92 33.42 33.93
N LYS A 46 4.79 34.61 33.39
CA LYS A 46 5.64 35.23 32.35
C LYS A 46 5.48 34.64 30.92
N ALA A 47 4.81 33.51 30.73
CA ALA A 47 4.56 32.93 29.43
C ALA A 47 3.11 33.16 28.96
N GLY A 48 2.18 33.45 29.88
CA GLY A 48 0.76 33.63 29.59
C GLY A 48 0.01 32.30 29.52
N GLU A 49 -1.17 32.31 28.89
CA GLU A 49 -2.02 31.14 28.74
C GLU A 49 -1.38 30.11 27.79
N VAL A 50 -1.28 28.88 28.25
CA VAL A 50 -0.78 27.74 27.51
C VAL A 50 -1.90 26.72 27.37
N ALA A 51 -2.26 26.38 26.12
CA ALA A 51 -3.21 25.33 25.79
C ALA A 51 -2.46 23.99 25.64
N THR A 52 -2.84 23.02 26.47
CA THR A 52 -2.34 21.63 26.40
C THR A 52 -3.40 20.75 25.79
N TYR A 53 -3.12 20.24 24.59
CA TYR A 53 -3.99 19.30 23.89
C TYR A 53 -3.54 17.87 24.15
N GLY A 54 -4.51 16.98 24.36
CA GLY A 54 -4.22 15.58 24.61
C GLY A 54 -5.25 14.63 24.01
N ILE A 55 -4.86 13.37 23.88
CA ILE A 55 -5.70 12.26 23.47
C ILE A 55 -5.96 11.33 24.64
N VAL A 56 -7.20 10.91 24.81
CA VAL A 56 -7.59 9.96 25.85
C VAL A 56 -7.10 8.56 25.48
N THR A 57 -6.27 7.98 26.32
CA THR A 57 -5.68 6.64 26.11
C THR A 57 -6.37 5.56 26.93
N GLU A 58 -6.97 5.93 28.06
CA GLU A 58 -7.66 5.01 28.97
C GLU A 58 -8.76 5.74 29.75
N THR A 59 -9.81 5.03 30.11
CA THR A 59 -10.84 5.50 31.04
C THR A 59 -11.02 4.48 32.14
N ALA A 60 -11.19 4.94 33.39
CA ALA A 60 -11.34 4.10 34.56
C ALA A 60 -12.48 4.59 35.44
N THR A 61 -13.04 3.66 36.21
CA THR A 61 -14.03 3.96 37.26
C THR A 61 -13.58 3.32 38.55
N VAL A 62 -13.56 4.09 39.64
CA VAL A 62 -13.14 3.65 40.96
C VAL A 62 -14.22 4.02 41.98
N LEU A 63 -14.39 3.22 42.99
CA LEU A 63 -15.16 3.57 44.19
C LEU A 63 -14.19 4.04 45.26
N GLU A 64 -14.09 5.35 45.45
CA GLU A 64 -13.24 5.94 46.47
C GLU A 64 -13.79 5.61 47.85
N GLY A 65 -12.92 5.10 48.74
CA GLY A 65 -13.32 4.60 50.04
C GLY A 65 -13.52 3.09 50.12
N ALA A 66 -13.58 2.39 48.97
CA ALA A 66 -13.58 0.93 48.92
C ALA A 66 -12.14 0.42 48.76
N SER A 67 -11.66 -0.39 49.66
CA SER A 67 -10.29 -0.96 49.66
C SER A 67 -10.25 -2.48 49.62
N LEU A 68 -11.35 -3.14 49.99
CA LEU A 68 -11.49 -4.60 49.96
C LEU A 68 -12.52 -5.03 48.91
N GLU A 69 -12.39 -6.23 48.35
CA GLU A 69 -13.34 -6.75 47.35
C GLU A 69 -14.80 -6.71 47.81
N GLY A 70 -15.05 -7.02 49.12
CA GLY A 70 -16.38 -6.94 49.72
C GLY A 70 -16.93 -5.53 49.89
N ASP A 71 -16.10 -4.51 49.86
CA ASP A 71 -16.51 -3.12 50.04
C ASP A 71 -17.37 -2.61 48.87
N THR A 72 -17.13 -3.10 47.68
CA THR A 72 -17.99 -2.80 46.52
C THR A 72 -19.44 -3.19 46.79
N ARG A 73 -19.69 -4.39 47.34
CA ARG A 73 -21.03 -4.86 47.69
C ARG A 73 -21.61 -4.04 48.82
N ARG A 74 -20.81 -3.75 49.86
CA ARG A 74 -21.24 -2.95 51.01
C ARG A 74 -21.62 -1.53 50.64
N ALA A 75 -20.90 -0.94 49.70
CA ALA A 75 -21.17 0.41 49.18
C ALA A 75 -22.38 0.43 48.24
N THR A 76 -22.48 -0.52 47.28
CA THR A 76 -23.42 -0.43 46.16
C THR A 76 -24.74 -1.17 46.40
N VAL A 77 -24.73 -2.26 47.14
CA VAL A 77 -25.90 -3.13 47.38
C VAL A 77 -26.45 -2.96 48.79
N GLU A 78 -25.58 -2.96 49.78
CA GLU A 78 -25.98 -2.93 51.19
C GLU A 78 -26.11 -1.51 51.76
N GLY A 79 -25.46 -0.51 51.11
CA GLY A 79 -25.47 0.88 51.59
C GLY A 79 -24.82 1.10 52.96
N THR A 80 -24.00 0.13 53.42
CA THR A 80 -23.36 0.15 54.75
C THR A 80 -21.98 0.79 54.76
N LEU A 81 -21.41 1.06 53.56
CA LEU A 81 -20.13 1.74 53.36
C LEU A 81 -20.34 2.95 52.47
N TYR A 82 -19.92 4.12 52.93
CA TYR A 82 -19.89 5.30 52.09
C TYR A 82 -18.69 5.18 51.11
N ALA A 83 -18.97 5.21 49.83
CA ALA A 83 -17.97 5.26 48.79
C ALA A 83 -18.49 6.13 47.65
N GLU A 84 -17.64 7.02 47.15
CA GLU A 84 -17.95 7.90 46.03
C GLU A 84 -17.47 7.28 44.73
N LYS A 85 -18.29 7.37 43.68
CA LYS A 85 -17.93 6.85 42.36
C LYS A 85 -17.17 7.92 41.59
N SER A 86 -15.88 7.72 41.40
CA SER A 86 -15.01 8.56 40.57
C SER A 86 -14.81 7.95 39.20
N ARG A 87 -14.99 8.74 38.13
CA ARG A 87 -14.65 8.39 36.77
C ARG A 87 -13.45 9.20 36.36
N THR A 88 -12.43 8.55 35.80
CA THR A 88 -11.19 9.21 35.38
C THR A 88 -10.83 8.84 33.95
N ALA A 89 -10.13 9.74 33.29
CA ALA A 89 -9.52 9.49 31.99
C ALA A 89 -8.02 9.78 32.06
N THR A 90 -7.20 8.92 31.46
CA THR A 90 -5.78 9.15 31.23
C THR A 90 -5.61 9.80 29.88
N VAL A 91 -4.90 10.91 29.84
CA VAL A 91 -4.70 11.75 28.66
C VAL A 91 -3.22 11.85 28.35
N GLN A 92 -2.84 11.46 27.14
CA GLN A 92 -1.49 11.69 26.63
C GLN A 92 -1.44 13.02 25.89
N THR A 93 -0.49 13.88 26.24
CA THR A 93 -0.26 15.16 25.57
C THR A 93 0.17 14.93 24.12
N VAL A 94 -0.50 15.59 23.19
CA VAL A 94 -0.17 15.56 21.76
C VAL A 94 0.38 16.89 21.25
N ARG A 95 -0.05 18.01 21.84
CA ARG A 95 0.43 19.35 21.43
C ARG A 95 0.31 20.35 22.57
N VAL A 96 1.22 21.31 22.60
CA VAL A 96 1.20 22.45 23.54
C VAL A 96 1.36 23.75 22.77
N LEU A 97 0.47 24.73 22.99
CA LEU A 97 0.46 26.03 22.30
C LEU A 97 0.31 27.21 23.28
N PRO A 98 1.22 28.21 23.27
CA PRO A 98 2.52 28.20 22.58
C PRO A 98 3.41 27.05 23.08
N GLU A 99 4.47 26.71 22.36
CA GLU A 99 5.34 25.57 22.70
C GLU A 99 6.13 25.83 23.99
N THR A 100 5.41 25.78 25.10
CA THR A 100 5.93 25.93 26.47
C THR A 100 5.54 24.69 27.26
N TRP A 101 6.45 23.73 27.33
CA TRP A 101 6.20 22.41 27.93
C TRP A 101 6.15 22.47 29.46
N VAL A 102 4.99 22.80 30.00
CA VAL A 102 4.66 22.74 31.43
C VAL A 102 3.55 21.72 31.66
N ALA A 103 3.53 21.12 32.82
CA ALA A 103 2.42 20.23 33.20
C ALA A 103 1.16 21.07 33.43
N PRO A 104 -0.02 20.59 33.02
CA PRO A 104 -1.28 21.26 33.39
C PRO A 104 -1.45 21.34 34.91
N ASP A 105 -1.92 22.46 35.42
CA ASP A 105 -2.15 22.63 36.84
C ASP A 105 -3.32 21.75 37.31
N SER A 106 -3.17 21.12 38.47
CA SER A 106 -4.22 20.35 39.11
C SER A 106 -5.44 21.22 39.40
N GLY A 107 -6.63 20.69 39.11
CA GLY A 107 -7.90 21.40 39.25
C GLY A 107 -8.27 22.33 38.11
N GLN A 108 -7.45 22.45 37.08
CA GLN A 108 -7.81 23.19 35.86
C GLN A 108 -8.92 22.48 35.09
N PRO A 109 -9.85 23.24 34.49
CA PRO A 109 -10.87 22.68 33.62
C PRO A 109 -10.29 21.98 32.39
N VAL A 110 -10.93 20.88 32.00
CA VAL A 110 -10.64 20.13 30.80
C VAL A 110 -11.87 20.15 29.90
N TYR A 111 -11.67 20.51 28.65
CA TYR A 111 -12.74 20.63 27.66
C TYR A 111 -12.58 19.57 26.58
N LYS A 112 -13.70 19.03 26.05
CA LYS A 112 -13.66 18.22 24.83
C LYS A 112 -13.24 19.09 23.65
N ALA A 113 -12.18 18.72 22.95
CA ALA A 113 -11.70 19.45 21.79
C ALA A 113 -12.53 19.09 20.56
N THR A 114 -13.27 20.06 20.02
CA THR A 114 -14.12 19.95 18.81
C THR A 114 -13.80 21.09 17.84
N GLY A 115 -14.16 20.94 16.58
CA GLY A 115 -13.95 21.97 15.56
C GLY A 115 -12.48 22.45 15.50
N ALA A 116 -12.25 23.78 15.64
CA ALA A 116 -10.92 24.37 15.54
C ALA A 116 -9.93 23.86 16.61
N GLU A 117 -10.40 23.53 17.82
CA GLU A 117 -9.53 22.97 18.87
C GLU A 117 -9.08 21.54 18.51
N ARG A 118 -9.98 20.75 17.89
CA ARG A 118 -9.64 19.44 17.34
C ARG A 118 -8.61 19.55 16.21
N GLU A 119 -8.80 20.48 15.28
CA GLU A 119 -7.86 20.72 14.19
C GLU A 119 -6.48 21.09 14.72
N ARG A 120 -6.41 21.94 15.76
CA ARG A 120 -5.16 22.27 16.44
C ARG A 120 -4.53 21.07 17.11
N ALA A 121 -5.31 20.26 17.85
CA ALA A 121 -4.81 19.05 18.50
C ALA A 121 -4.19 18.08 17.49
N LEU A 122 -4.73 18.00 16.28
CA LEU A 122 -4.29 17.14 15.20
C LEU A 122 -3.32 17.82 14.18
N TYR A 123 -2.84 19.02 14.47
CA TYR A 123 -1.93 19.77 13.59
C TYR A 123 -2.49 20.07 12.19
N VAL A 124 -3.80 20.01 12.00
CA VAL A 124 -4.44 20.31 10.70
C VAL A 124 -4.20 21.76 10.29
N ASP A 125 -4.14 22.68 11.25
CA ASP A 125 -3.80 24.08 11.07
C ASP A 125 -2.39 24.31 10.48
N GLU A 126 -1.47 23.34 10.64
CA GLU A 126 -0.11 23.36 10.08
C GLU A 126 0.00 22.61 8.74
N MET A 127 -1.03 21.85 8.33
CA MET A 127 -1.06 21.12 7.06
C MET A 127 -1.31 22.03 5.86
N GLY A 128 -0.66 23.18 5.81
CA GLY A 128 -0.75 24.17 4.74
C GLY A 128 -1.89 25.16 4.90
N GLY A 129 -1.65 26.26 5.61
CA GLY A 129 -2.58 27.39 5.66
C GLY A 129 -2.62 28.12 4.32
N GLY A 130 -3.81 28.42 3.77
CA GLY A 130 -4.04 29.21 2.57
C GLY A 130 -4.46 28.41 1.34
N GLU A 131 -4.21 28.94 0.13
CA GLU A 131 -4.60 28.33 -1.15
C GLU A 131 -3.96 26.95 -1.45
N SER A 132 -3.01 26.52 -0.63
CA SER A 132 -2.26 25.28 -0.78
C SER A 132 -2.53 24.31 0.38
N ALA A 133 -3.79 24.09 0.73
CA ALA A 133 -4.15 23.12 1.75
C ALA A 133 -3.61 21.73 1.38
N ARG A 134 -2.68 21.21 2.20
CA ARG A 134 -2.04 19.89 2.02
C ARG A 134 -2.74 18.80 2.81
N ALA A 135 -3.80 19.16 3.54
CA ALA A 135 -4.63 18.22 4.27
C ALA A 135 -5.53 17.42 3.32
N LEU A 136 -5.50 16.11 3.43
CA LEU A 136 -6.33 15.17 2.68
C LEU A 136 -7.24 14.44 3.66
N PRO A 137 -8.57 14.45 3.48
CA PRO A 137 -9.46 13.65 4.32
C PRO A 137 -9.29 12.16 3.98
N VAL A 138 -9.07 11.32 4.99
CA VAL A 138 -8.76 9.89 4.81
C VAL A 138 -9.61 8.97 5.69
N GLY A 139 -10.72 9.44 6.15
CA GLY A 139 -11.70 8.72 6.95
C GLY A 139 -12.40 9.66 7.94
N LEU A 140 -13.34 9.12 8.68
CA LEU A 140 -14.10 9.80 9.70
C LEU A 140 -13.66 9.32 11.09
N SER A 141 -13.64 10.21 12.04
CA SER A 141 -13.53 9.85 13.45
C SER A 141 -14.84 9.24 13.94
N ARG A 142 -14.86 8.75 15.19
CA ARG A 142 -16.07 8.25 15.84
C ARG A 142 -17.15 9.33 16.00
N ASP A 143 -16.78 10.60 16.06
CA ASP A 143 -17.69 11.72 16.14
C ASP A 143 -18.09 12.25 14.76
N ASP A 144 -17.91 11.44 13.70
CA ASP A 144 -18.20 11.76 12.30
C ASP A 144 -17.45 12.97 11.73
N GLU A 145 -16.33 13.34 12.31
CA GLU A 145 -15.48 14.43 11.82
C GLU A 145 -14.34 13.88 10.95
N PRO A 146 -13.93 14.59 9.89
CA PRO A 146 -12.85 14.14 9.04
C PRO A 146 -11.53 13.94 9.79
N VAL A 147 -10.83 12.87 9.45
CA VAL A 147 -9.43 12.61 9.83
C VAL A 147 -8.55 12.95 8.65
N TRP A 148 -7.51 13.73 8.90
CA TRP A 148 -6.68 14.32 7.86
C TRP A 148 -5.28 13.72 7.81
N VAL A 149 -4.72 13.63 6.61
CA VAL A 149 -3.32 13.30 6.36
C VAL A 149 -2.63 14.50 5.71
N ASP A 150 -1.44 14.85 6.20
CA ASP A 150 -0.54 15.77 5.52
C ASP A 150 0.08 15.07 4.30
N VAL A 151 -0.37 15.45 3.11
CA VAL A 151 0.08 14.86 1.84
C VAL A 151 1.57 15.04 1.60
N ASP A 152 2.23 16.00 2.23
CA ASP A 152 3.68 16.18 2.17
C ASP A 152 4.45 14.92 2.62
N PHE A 153 3.85 14.12 3.51
CA PHE A 153 4.40 12.84 3.96
C PHE A 153 4.06 11.65 3.05
N PHE A 154 3.28 11.88 2.00
CA PHE A 154 2.98 10.85 1.01
C PHE A 154 3.59 11.17 -0.35
N ASP A 155 3.47 12.40 -0.84
CA ASP A 155 3.81 12.77 -2.20
C ASP A 155 5.31 12.93 -2.50
N GLY A 156 6.18 12.71 -1.50
CA GLY A 156 7.62 12.86 -1.61
C GLY A 156 8.16 14.23 -1.20
N THR A 157 7.34 15.15 -0.68
CA THR A 157 7.79 16.47 -0.21
C THR A 157 8.57 16.36 1.10
N LYS A 158 7.97 15.82 2.15
CA LYS A 158 8.60 15.56 3.46
C LYS A 158 8.87 14.07 3.68
N GLY A 159 8.05 13.21 3.12
CA GLY A 159 8.13 11.76 3.21
C GLY A 159 7.47 11.09 2.01
N ALA A 160 7.46 9.76 1.97
CA ALA A 160 6.82 8.99 0.92
C ALA A 160 6.29 7.67 1.48
N HIS A 161 5.53 6.97 0.65
CA HIS A 161 5.04 5.61 0.86
C HIS A 161 4.05 5.43 2.01
N MET A 162 3.21 4.45 1.83
CA MET A 162 2.22 4.02 2.83
C MET A 162 2.30 2.51 3.02
N SER A 163 2.29 2.07 4.28
CA SER A 163 2.20 0.67 4.65
C SER A 163 0.86 0.40 5.32
N ILE A 164 0.10 -0.57 4.79
CA ILE A 164 -1.22 -0.95 5.30
C ILE A 164 -1.17 -2.39 5.78
N SER A 165 -1.40 -2.62 7.07
CA SER A 165 -1.38 -3.94 7.70
C SER A 165 -2.76 -4.37 8.19
N GLY A 166 -3.00 -5.68 8.30
CA GLY A 166 -4.22 -6.21 8.93
C GLY A 166 -4.59 -7.61 8.47
N VAL A 167 -5.38 -8.33 9.26
CA VAL A 167 -5.85 -9.67 8.91
C VAL A 167 -6.71 -9.67 7.64
N SER A 168 -6.65 -10.78 6.89
CA SER A 168 -7.49 -10.98 5.72
C SER A 168 -8.90 -11.44 6.11
N GLY A 169 -9.87 -11.22 5.21
CA GLY A 169 -11.22 -11.79 5.31
C GLY A 169 -12.34 -10.78 5.44
N VAL A 170 -12.05 -9.53 5.69
CA VAL A 170 -13.04 -8.46 5.69
C VAL A 170 -12.42 -7.25 5.01
N ALA A 171 -12.45 -7.24 3.69
CA ALA A 171 -12.25 -6.10 2.76
C ALA A 171 -11.62 -4.81 3.39
N THR A 172 -10.47 -4.91 4.06
CA THR A 172 -9.96 -3.76 4.80
C THR A 172 -8.73 -3.12 4.17
N LYS A 173 -7.73 -3.92 3.80
CA LYS A 173 -6.43 -3.39 3.34
C LYS A 173 -6.49 -2.80 1.93
N THR A 174 -6.88 -3.61 0.97
CA THR A 174 -6.99 -3.22 -0.44
C THR A 174 -8.11 -2.19 -0.61
N SER A 175 -9.23 -2.36 0.12
CA SER A 175 -10.32 -1.38 0.14
C SER A 175 -9.88 -0.03 0.67
N TYR A 176 -9.08 0.00 1.75
CA TYR A 176 -8.53 1.25 2.26
C TYR A 176 -7.51 1.88 1.29
N ALA A 177 -6.67 1.07 0.64
CA ALA A 177 -5.76 1.59 -0.38
C ALA A 177 -6.51 2.26 -1.53
N LEU A 178 -7.59 1.64 -2.04
CA LEU A 178 -8.45 2.20 -3.08
C LEU A 178 -9.20 3.45 -2.59
N PHE A 179 -9.72 3.41 -1.37
CA PHE A 179 -10.35 4.57 -0.75
C PHE A 179 -9.37 5.75 -0.67
N PHE A 180 -8.15 5.53 -0.21
CA PHE A 180 -7.11 6.55 -0.17
C PHE A 180 -6.77 7.09 -1.56
N LEU A 181 -6.68 6.23 -2.57
CA LEU A 181 -6.51 6.66 -3.96
C LEU A 181 -7.68 7.53 -4.46
N ARG A 182 -8.90 7.16 -4.09
CA ARG A 182 -10.09 7.96 -4.44
C ARG A 182 -10.05 9.33 -3.75
N CYS A 183 -9.62 9.39 -2.49
CA CYS A 183 -9.40 10.66 -1.80
C CYS A 183 -8.36 11.52 -2.54
N LEU A 184 -7.23 10.95 -2.96
CA LEU A 184 -6.20 11.66 -3.73
C LEU A 184 -6.73 12.22 -5.06
N THR A 185 -7.52 11.43 -5.79
CA THR A 185 -8.07 11.85 -7.09
C THR A 185 -9.21 12.87 -6.95
N ALA A 186 -10.03 12.76 -5.88
CA ALA A 186 -11.11 13.70 -5.59
C ALA A 186 -10.60 15.06 -5.07
N HIS A 187 -9.42 15.10 -4.46
CA HIS A 187 -8.82 16.32 -3.91
C HIS A 187 -7.51 16.70 -4.60
N PRO A 188 -7.52 17.01 -5.92
CA PRO A 188 -6.30 17.31 -6.67
C PRO A 188 -5.55 18.54 -6.13
N LYS A 189 -6.24 19.46 -5.45
CA LYS A 189 -5.63 20.64 -4.84
C LYS A 189 -4.61 20.24 -3.75
N SER A 190 -4.87 19.19 -2.98
CA SER A 190 -3.95 18.72 -1.93
C SER A 190 -2.63 18.17 -2.50
N LEU A 191 -2.64 17.61 -3.69
CA LEU A 191 -1.44 17.18 -4.41
C LEU A 191 -0.73 18.33 -5.16
N GLY A 192 -1.41 19.44 -5.43
CA GLY A 192 -0.87 20.56 -6.17
C GLY A 192 -0.31 20.13 -7.55
N LYS A 193 0.99 20.36 -7.79
CA LYS A 193 1.64 19.92 -9.05
C LYS A 193 1.62 18.41 -9.23
N GLY A 194 1.57 17.63 -8.14
CA GLY A 194 1.53 16.17 -8.17
C GLY A 194 0.25 15.58 -8.75
N ALA A 195 -0.85 16.35 -8.76
CA ALA A 195 -2.11 15.91 -9.37
C ALA A 195 -2.05 15.84 -10.91
N ARG A 196 -1.14 16.59 -11.52
CA ARG A 196 -1.03 16.62 -12.98
C ARG A 196 -0.44 15.30 -13.49
N ASN A 197 -1.23 14.59 -14.31
CA ASN A 197 -0.86 13.30 -14.86
C ASN A 197 -0.42 12.26 -13.82
N LEU A 198 -1.02 12.30 -12.62
CA LEU A 198 -0.88 11.23 -11.65
C LEU A 198 -1.24 9.90 -12.29
N LYS A 199 -0.34 8.93 -12.20
CA LYS A 199 -0.55 7.57 -12.70
C LYS A 199 -0.52 6.58 -11.53
N VAL A 200 -1.50 5.70 -11.51
CA VAL A 200 -1.66 4.67 -10.48
C VAL A 200 -1.61 3.30 -11.14
N LEU A 201 -0.76 2.42 -10.65
CA LEU A 201 -0.66 1.04 -11.06
C LEU A 201 -1.12 0.14 -9.91
N VAL A 202 -2.16 -0.65 -10.14
CA VAL A 202 -2.75 -1.56 -9.15
C VAL A 202 -2.67 -2.99 -9.67
N PHE A 203 -2.11 -3.90 -8.87
CA PHE A 203 -2.09 -5.32 -9.21
C PHE A 203 -3.21 -6.06 -8.49
N ASN A 204 -4.10 -6.70 -9.27
CA ASN A 204 -5.11 -7.62 -8.75
C ASN A 204 -4.52 -9.02 -8.63
N VAL A 205 -4.23 -9.42 -7.39
CA VAL A 205 -3.56 -10.70 -7.09
C VAL A 205 -4.49 -11.72 -6.44
N LYS A 206 -5.72 -11.31 -6.07
CA LYS A 206 -6.69 -12.15 -5.34
C LYS A 206 -8.06 -12.09 -5.98
N GLY A 207 -8.53 -13.24 -6.45
CA GLY A 207 -9.89 -13.40 -6.94
C GLY A 207 -10.24 -12.42 -8.06
N GLN A 208 -11.53 -12.25 -8.26
CA GLN A 208 -12.07 -11.41 -9.33
C GLN A 208 -12.31 -9.96 -8.89
N ASP A 209 -11.77 -9.59 -7.74
CA ASP A 209 -11.88 -8.26 -7.18
C ASP A 209 -11.12 -7.23 -8.05
N LEU A 210 -11.52 -5.97 -7.99
CA LEU A 210 -10.90 -4.82 -8.66
C LEU A 210 -11.13 -4.66 -10.18
N LEU A 211 -11.82 -5.56 -10.84
CA LEU A 211 -12.15 -5.40 -12.27
C LEU A 211 -13.42 -4.56 -12.52
N PHE A 212 -14.07 -4.06 -11.49
CA PHE A 212 -15.33 -3.33 -11.58
C PHE A 212 -15.30 -1.94 -10.94
N LEU A 213 -14.10 -1.38 -10.74
CA LEU A 213 -13.91 -0.07 -10.10
C LEU A 213 -14.61 1.09 -10.83
N ASP A 214 -14.91 0.94 -12.12
CA ASP A 214 -15.66 1.87 -12.97
C ASP A 214 -17.18 1.68 -12.91
N LYS A 215 -17.69 0.69 -12.18
CA LYS A 215 -19.11 0.36 -12.07
C LYS A 215 -19.65 0.77 -10.69
N PRO A 216 -20.88 1.31 -10.63
CA PRO A 216 -21.53 1.58 -9.35
C PRO A 216 -21.80 0.29 -8.58
N ASN A 217 -21.72 0.37 -7.25
CA ASN A 217 -22.02 -0.75 -6.37
C ASN A 217 -23.53 -0.77 -6.05
N ALA A 218 -24.23 -1.82 -6.46
CA ALA A 218 -25.66 -1.98 -6.22
C ALA A 218 -26.04 -2.06 -4.72
N ARG A 219 -25.08 -2.43 -3.85
CA ARG A 219 -25.25 -2.48 -2.40
C ARG A 219 -24.94 -1.17 -1.69
N PHE A 220 -24.65 -0.11 -2.45
CA PHE A 220 -24.31 1.19 -1.89
C PHE A 220 -25.55 1.87 -1.30
N THR A 221 -25.47 2.30 -0.04
CA THR A 221 -26.59 2.88 0.71
C THR A 221 -26.48 4.39 0.85
N GLU A 222 -27.61 5.07 1.17
CA GLU A 222 -27.59 6.51 1.42
C GLU A 222 -26.77 6.87 2.67
N ASP A 223 -26.76 6.03 3.72
CA ASP A 223 -25.94 6.25 4.90
C ASP A 223 -24.43 6.24 4.53
N ALA A 224 -24.03 5.36 3.60
CA ALA A 224 -22.67 5.37 3.07
C ALA A 224 -22.39 6.63 2.26
N ALA A 225 -23.36 7.13 1.48
CA ALA A 225 -23.24 8.36 0.72
C ALA A 225 -23.04 9.59 1.64
N ASP A 226 -23.75 9.63 2.75
CA ASP A 226 -23.58 10.70 3.75
C ASP A 226 -22.16 10.72 4.35
N ALA A 227 -21.59 9.56 4.62
CA ALA A 227 -20.21 9.47 5.09
C ALA A 227 -19.20 10.02 4.04
N TRP A 228 -19.42 9.76 2.75
CA TRP A 228 -18.61 10.35 1.67
C TRP A 228 -18.76 11.87 1.61
N ARG A 229 -19.99 12.41 1.73
CA ARG A 229 -20.26 13.85 1.74
C ARG A 229 -19.60 14.56 2.93
N LYS A 230 -19.55 13.93 4.11
CA LYS A 230 -18.82 14.45 5.29
C LYS A 230 -17.32 14.62 5.02
N LEU A 231 -16.75 13.79 4.12
CA LEU A 231 -15.38 13.93 3.66
C LEU A 231 -15.20 14.95 2.52
N GLY A 232 -16.26 15.68 2.16
CA GLY A 232 -16.24 16.64 1.06
C GLY A 232 -16.13 16.00 -0.33
N MET A 233 -16.58 14.74 -0.48
CA MET A 233 -16.51 13.98 -1.73
C MET A 233 -17.89 13.52 -2.20
N ASP A 234 -18.13 13.62 -3.50
CA ASP A 234 -19.26 12.93 -4.12
C ASP A 234 -18.98 11.42 -4.23
N PRO A 235 -19.91 10.55 -3.76
CA PRO A 235 -19.75 9.11 -3.89
C PRO A 235 -19.92 8.71 -5.36
N ALA A 236 -18.84 8.31 -6.01
CA ALA A 236 -18.85 7.86 -7.39
C ALA A 236 -17.78 6.79 -7.64
N PRO A 237 -17.99 5.89 -8.60
CA PRO A 237 -16.96 5.00 -9.11
C PRO A 237 -15.74 5.77 -9.64
N PHE A 238 -14.70 5.03 -9.98
CA PHE A 238 -13.55 5.61 -10.69
C PHE A 238 -13.92 5.87 -12.15
N ASP A 239 -13.64 7.04 -12.65
CA ASP A 239 -14.00 7.51 -14.01
C ASP A 239 -12.87 7.33 -15.03
N SER A 240 -11.62 7.20 -14.60
CA SER A 240 -10.45 7.04 -15.46
C SER A 240 -9.66 5.78 -15.04
N VAL A 241 -10.13 4.61 -15.51
CA VAL A 241 -9.54 3.29 -15.19
C VAL A 241 -9.40 2.44 -16.44
N SER A 242 -8.25 1.82 -16.64
CA SER A 242 -8.02 0.76 -17.61
C SER A 242 -7.79 -0.58 -16.92
N PHE A 243 -8.28 -1.66 -17.53
CA PHE A 243 -8.17 -3.02 -17.03
C PHE A 243 -7.40 -3.87 -18.01
N TRP A 244 -6.43 -4.63 -17.49
CA TRP A 244 -5.53 -5.46 -18.28
C TRP A 244 -5.46 -6.86 -17.70
N ALA A 245 -5.52 -7.89 -18.57
CA ALA A 245 -5.36 -9.28 -18.20
C ALA A 245 -4.39 -10.00 -19.15
N PRO A 246 -3.75 -11.11 -18.75
CA PRO A 246 -2.86 -11.85 -19.64
C PRO A 246 -3.56 -12.29 -20.92
N ALA A 247 -2.89 -12.23 -22.05
CA ALA A 247 -3.42 -12.75 -23.31
C ALA A 247 -3.53 -14.28 -23.27
N LEU A 248 -4.63 -14.84 -23.80
CA LEU A 248 -4.73 -16.25 -24.10
C LEU A 248 -3.68 -16.65 -25.16
N ALA A 249 -2.95 -17.74 -24.89
CA ALA A 249 -1.81 -18.16 -25.72
C ALA A 249 -2.21 -19.04 -26.90
N HIS A 250 -3.34 -19.72 -26.83
CA HIS A 250 -3.70 -20.77 -27.79
C HIS A 250 -5.19 -20.77 -28.13
N GLY A 251 -5.52 -21.35 -29.29
CA GLY A 251 -6.89 -21.59 -29.74
C GLY A 251 -7.50 -20.44 -30.53
N ALA A 252 -8.79 -20.54 -30.79
CA ALA A 252 -9.56 -19.55 -31.56
C ALA A 252 -9.65 -18.17 -30.89
N SER A 253 -9.36 -18.12 -29.58
CA SER A 253 -9.38 -16.88 -28.77
C SER A 253 -7.97 -16.37 -28.44
N GLU A 254 -6.97 -16.75 -29.24
CA GLU A 254 -5.60 -16.25 -29.03
C GLU A 254 -5.55 -14.72 -29.02
N GLY A 255 -4.87 -14.16 -28.01
CA GLY A 255 -4.73 -12.72 -27.86
C GLY A 255 -5.94 -11.99 -27.26
N VAL A 256 -7.01 -12.72 -26.89
CA VAL A 256 -8.10 -12.21 -26.07
C VAL A 256 -7.66 -12.19 -24.60
N PRO A 257 -8.10 -11.22 -23.76
CA PRO A 257 -7.75 -11.22 -22.36
C PRO A 257 -8.29 -12.45 -21.62
N ASP A 258 -7.43 -13.08 -20.81
CA ASP A 258 -7.79 -14.20 -19.95
C ASP A 258 -8.41 -13.66 -18.64
N SER A 259 -9.62 -13.17 -18.73
CA SER A 259 -10.41 -12.69 -17.60
C SER A 259 -11.78 -13.34 -17.61
N ARG A 260 -12.12 -14.06 -16.52
CA ARG A 260 -13.41 -14.77 -16.40
C ARG A 260 -14.52 -13.88 -15.88
N ALA A 261 -14.15 -12.95 -15.00
CA ALA A 261 -15.12 -12.10 -14.30
C ALA A 261 -15.68 -11.00 -15.19
N ARG A 262 -14.85 -10.47 -16.08
CA ARG A 262 -15.19 -9.33 -16.93
C ARG A 262 -14.49 -9.48 -18.28
N THR A 263 -15.29 -9.51 -19.34
CA THR A 263 -14.78 -9.59 -20.72
C THR A 263 -14.79 -8.23 -21.42
N GLU A 264 -15.76 -7.36 -21.10
CA GLU A 264 -15.88 -6.05 -21.72
C GLU A 264 -14.99 -5.01 -21.05
N GLY A 265 -14.23 -4.26 -21.87
CA GLY A 265 -13.36 -3.18 -21.41
C GLY A 265 -12.09 -3.67 -20.70
N VAL A 266 -11.73 -4.95 -20.83
CA VAL A 266 -10.44 -5.50 -20.41
C VAL A 266 -9.58 -5.69 -21.64
N GLU A 267 -8.33 -5.25 -21.59
CA GLU A 267 -7.33 -5.39 -22.65
C GLU A 267 -6.36 -6.53 -22.34
N ALA A 268 -5.89 -7.18 -23.41
CA ALA A 268 -4.94 -8.28 -23.25
C ALA A 268 -3.50 -7.77 -23.27
N PHE A 269 -2.65 -8.27 -22.35
CA PHE A 269 -1.23 -7.96 -22.36
C PHE A 269 -0.36 -9.21 -22.55
N ARG A 270 0.77 -9.01 -23.17
CA ARG A 270 1.90 -9.94 -23.28
C ARG A 270 3.13 -9.17 -23.75
N TRP A 271 4.30 -9.73 -23.57
CA TRP A 271 5.55 -9.25 -24.14
C TRP A 271 5.89 -10.01 -25.42
N THR A 272 6.56 -9.36 -26.34
CA THR A 272 7.23 -10.03 -27.46
C THR A 272 8.65 -10.46 -27.01
N PRO A 273 9.30 -11.42 -27.70
CA PRO A 273 10.71 -11.72 -27.45
C PRO A 273 11.63 -10.50 -27.56
N ARG A 274 11.35 -9.57 -28.49
CA ARG A 274 12.08 -8.32 -28.60
C ARG A 274 11.94 -7.46 -27.34
N GLU A 275 10.72 -7.20 -26.90
CA GLU A 275 10.42 -6.44 -25.67
C GLU A 275 11.02 -7.12 -24.43
N PHE A 276 10.99 -8.46 -24.36
CA PHE A 276 11.60 -9.21 -23.28
C PHE A 276 13.12 -8.96 -23.16
N VAL A 277 13.80 -8.88 -24.29
CA VAL A 277 15.24 -8.55 -24.34
C VAL A 277 15.47 -7.07 -24.02
N ASP A 278 14.77 -6.15 -24.66
CA ASP A 278 14.98 -4.70 -24.53
C ASP A 278 14.69 -4.20 -23.09
N GLU A 279 13.70 -4.79 -22.43
CA GLU A 279 13.33 -4.46 -21.06
C GLU A 279 14.12 -5.27 -20.02
N ARG A 280 15.08 -6.13 -20.46
CA ARG A 280 15.95 -6.92 -19.58
C ARG A 280 15.19 -7.81 -18.62
N LEU A 281 14.15 -8.50 -19.10
CA LEU A 281 13.20 -9.22 -18.24
C LEU A 281 13.70 -10.58 -17.74
N LEU A 282 14.80 -11.10 -18.27
CA LEU A 282 15.35 -12.41 -17.90
C LEU A 282 15.58 -12.57 -16.37
N PRO A 283 16.11 -11.59 -15.62
CA PRO A 283 16.31 -11.73 -14.17
C PRO A 283 15.01 -12.00 -13.39
N PHE A 284 13.87 -11.51 -13.87
CA PHE A 284 12.58 -11.70 -13.20
C PHE A 284 12.01 -13.13 -13.34
N LEU A 285 12.64 -14.01 -14.13
CA LEU A 285 12.34 -15.44 -14.12
C LEU A 285 12.94 -16.16 -12.91
N PHE A 286 13.88 -15.55 -12.17
CA PHE A 286 14.61 -16.11 -11.03
C PHE A 286 14.16 -15.49 -9.70
N THR A 287 12.86 -15.43 -9.47
CA THR A 287 12.27 -14.76 -8.31
C THR A 287 12.08 -15.65 -7.09
N ASP A 288 12.57 -16.89 -7.11
CA ASP A 288 12.51 -17.80 -5.95
C ASP A 288 13.46 -17.33 -4.85
N THR A 289 12.88 -16.79 -3.78
CA THR A 289 13.57 -16.19 -2.62
C THR A 289 14.39 -17.19 -1.78
N GLY A 290 14.31 -18.49 -2.07
CA GLY A 290 14.98 -19.56 -1.30
C GLY A 290 16.46 -19.77 -1.58
N ASP A 291 17.04 -19.08 -2.57
CA ASP A 291 18.44 -19.33 -2.95
C ASP A 291 19.30 -18.07 -2.83
N SER A 292 20.12 -18.05 -1.80
CA SER A 292 21.12 -17.02 -1.51
C SER A 292 22.34 -17.03 -2.46
N ARG A 293 22.28 -17.76 -3.57
CA ARG A 293 23.43 -17.90 -4.47
C ARG A 293 23.51 -16.75 -5.47
N GLN A 294 24.20 -15.69 -5.12
CA GLN A 294 24.61 -14.57 -6.00
C GLN A 294 25.19 -15.02 -7.36
N GLN A 295 25.68 -16.26 -7.46
CA GLN A 295 26.28 -16.80 -8.69
C GLN A 295 25.28 -16.99 -9.84
N ILE A 296 24.03 -17.40 -9.57
CA ILE A 296 23.00 -17.55 -10.63
C ILE A 296 22.59 -16.19 -11.16
N THR A 297 22.45 -15.21 -10.29
CA THR A 297 22.17 -13.82 -10.67
C THR A 297 23.25 -13.28 -11.61
N PHE A 298 24.50 -13.61 -11.30
CA PHE A 298 25.62 -13.18 -12.15
C PHE A 298 25.55 -13.80 -13.57
N VAL A 299 25.15 -15.09 -13.68
CA VAL A 299 24.90 -15.72 -14.98
C VAL A 299 23.73 -15.05 -15.70
N ALA A 300 22.61 -14.84 -15.00
CA ALA A 300 21.41 -14.18 -15.56
C ALA A 300 21.73 -12.78 -16.10
N GLU A 301 22.47 -11.98 -15.34
CA GLU A 301 22.95 -10.65 -15.76
C GLU A 301 23.85 -10.73 -17.02
N ARG A 302 24.72 -11.73 -17.06
CA ARG A 302 25.62 -11.91 -18.20
C ARG A 302 24.85 -12.30 -19.45
N VAL A 303 23.95 -13.27 -19.33
CA VAL A 303 23.07 -13.70 -20.45
C VAL A 303 22.21 -12.53 -20.91
N THR A 304 21.62 -11.74 -19.99
CA THR A 304 20.84 -10.55 -20.36
C THR A 304 21.63 -9.60 -21.26
N ARG A 305 22.88 -9.29 -20.87
CA ARG A 305 23.74 -8.40 -21.70
C ARG A 305 24.07 -8.98 -23.06
N GLN A 306 24.25 -10.31 -23.15
CA GLN A 306 24.50 -10.92 -24.45
C GLN A 306 23.24 -10.92 -25.32
N LEU A 307 22.07 -11.19 -24.75
CA LEU A 307 20.82 -11.08 -25.47
C LEU A 307 20.62 -9.68 -26.07
N GLU A 308 20.87 -8.61 -25.31
CA GLU A 308 20.79 -7.22 -25.79
C GLU A 308 21.75 -6.97 -26.98
N ARG A 309 22.93 -7.56 -26.94
CA ARG A 309 23.94 -7.35 -27.98
C ARG A 309 23.70 -8.18 -29.25
N PHE A 310 23.10 -9.38 -29.09
CA PHE A 310 22.98 -10.34 -30.18
C PHE A 310 21.61 -10.28 -30.88
N ALA A 311 20.60 -9.69 -30.27
CA ALA A 311 19.24 -9.69 -30.82
C ALA A 311 19.12 -8.79 -32.05
N CYS A 312 18.73 -9.38 -33.16
CA CYS A 312 18.34 -8.69 -34.40
C CYS A 312 16.86 -8.92 -34.67
N ASP A 313 16.13 -7.90 -35.08
CA ASP A 313 14.72 -8.02 -35.49
C ASP A 313 14.56 -8.85 -36.74
N VAL A 314 13.46 -9.60 -36.87
CA VAL A 314 13.17 -10.43 -38.02
C VAL A 314 12.23 -9.71 -38.98
N ALA A 315 12.62 -9.57 -40.23
CA ALA A 315 11.84 -8.95 -41.29
C ALA A 315 10.50 -9.72 -41.50
N GLY A 316 9.37 -8.99 -41.41
CA GLY A 316 8.05 -9.55 -41.62
C GLY A 316 7.49 -10.40 -40.46
N ARG A 317 8.17 -10.46 -39.30
CA ARG A 317 7.73 -11.15 -38.11
C ARG A 317 7.84 -10.22 -36.90
N GLU A 318 6.79 -9.47 -36.64
CA GLU A 318 6.76 -8.47 -35.57
C GLU A 318 7.10 -9.08 -34.20
N GLY A 319 8.04 -8.47 -33.49
CA GLY A 319 8.48 -8.87 -32.15
C GLY A 319 9.30 -10.17 -32.07
N ALA A 320 9.51 -10.88 -33.21
CA ALA A 320 10.43 -12.01 -33.28
C ALA A 320 11.86 -11.54 -33.46
N ILE A 321 12.81 -12.31 -32.92
CA ILE A 321 14.25 -12.01 -33.03
C ILE A 321 15.05 -13.21 -33.47
N VAL A 322 16.27 -12.98 -33.94
CA VAL A 322 17.36 -13.95 -34.10
C VAL A 322 18.56 -13.44 -33.31
N LEU A 323 19.45 -14.35 -32.88
CA LEU A 323 20.67 -13.96 -32.20
C LEU A 323 21.86 -14.07 -33.16
N ARG A 324 22.57 -12.96 -33.40
CA ARG A 324 23.76 -12.88 -34.25
C ARG A 324 24.89 -12.17 -33.52
N ASP A 325 26.11 -12.69 -33.63
CA ASP A 325 27.27 -12.02 -33.03
C ASP A 325 27.42 -10.60 -33.61
N PRO A 326 27.48 -9.55 -32.81
CA PRO A 326 27.67 -8.18 -33.28
C PRO A 326 29.01 -7.94 -33.99
N ASN A 327 29.97 -8.87 -33.87
CA ASN A 327 31.23 -8.80 -34.64
C ASN A 327 31.12 -9.42 -36.02
N ASP A 328 30.04 -10.13 -36.33
CA ASP A 328 29.80 -10.72 -37.62
C ASP A 328 29.17 -9.71 -38.59
N ALA A 329 29.55 -9.76 -39.88
CA ALA A 329 28.98 -8.91 -40.91
C ALA A 329 27.46 -9.13 -41.15
N ILE A 330 26.89 -10.16 -40.55
CA ILE A 330 25.47 -10.52 -40.65
C ILE A 330 24.61 -9.92 -39.54
N HIS A 331 25.23 -9.32 -38.50
CA HIS A 331 24.52 -8.54 -37.50
C HIS A 331 24.04 -7.21 -38.09
N SER A 332 22.82 -6.78 -37.76
CA SER A 332 22.26 -5.54 -38.24
C SER A 332 21.26 -4.95 -37.28
N ASP A 333 21.24 -3.63 -37.17
CA ASP A 333 20.19 -2.89 -36.43
C ASP A 333 18.88 -2.80 -37.25
N GLU A 334 18.93 -3.08 -38.58
CA GLU A 334 17.75 -3.19 -39.42
C GLU A 334 17.19 -4.61 -39.40
N PRO A 335 15.85 -4.80 -39.53
CA PRO A 335 15.25 -6.13 -39.54
C PRO A 335 15.88 -7.05 -40.60
N VAL A 336 16.30 -8.23 -40.18
CA VAL A 336 17.04 -9.20 -41.00
C VAL A 336 16.15 -10.34 -41.49
N VAL A 337 16.53 -10.93 -42.62
CA VAL A 337 15.94 -12.18 -43.12
C VAL A 337 16.71 -13.34 -42.51
N PRO A 338 16.04 -14.29 -41.83
CA PRO A 338 16.69 -15.47 -41.27
C PRO A 338 17.32 -16.36 -42.33
N PHE A 339 18.49 -16.93 -42.03
CA PHE A 339 19.13 -17.91 -42.91
C PHE A 339 18.43 -19.30 -42.76
N PRO A 340 18.58 -20.18 -43.75
CA PRO A 340 18.13 -21.56 -43.65
C PRO A 340 18.79 -22.25 -42.45
N GLY A 341 17.97 -22.72 -41.49
CA GLY A 341 18.43 -23.38 -40.26
C GLY A 341 18.72 -22.46 -39.09
N GLU A 342 18.66 -21.14 -39.26
CA GLU A 342 18.75 -20.18 -38.15
C GLU A 342 17.48 -20.22 -37.32
N ARG A 343 17.60 -20.26 -35.99
CA ARG A 343 16.45 -20.32 -35.07
C ARG A 343 15.82 -18.94 -34.98
N VAL A 344 14.58 -18.84 -35.40
CA VAL A 344 13.74 -17.67 -35.14
C VAL A 344 13.08 -17.81 -33.79
N ILE A 345 13.24 -16.83 -32.93
CA ILE A 345 12.74 -16.80 -31.58
C ILE A 345 11.38 -16.10 -31.60
N GLU A 346 10.31 -16.88 -31.52
CA GLU A 346 8.91 -16.40 -31.51
C GLU A 346 8.24 -16.58 -30.13
N SER A 347 8.88 -17.30 -29.19
CA SER A 347 8.37 -17.59 -27.87
C SER A 347 9.49 -17.61 -26.82
N LEU A 348 9.10 -17.61 -25.52
CA LEU A 348 10.06 -17.84 -24.44
C LEU A 348 10.74 -19.20 -24.56
N GLY A 349 10.04 -20.21 -25.09
CA GLY A 349 10.61 -21.54 -25.32
C GLY A 349 11.77 -21.49 -26.31
N ASP A 350 11.57 -20.85 -27.47
CA ASP A 350 12.61 -20.68 -28.49
C ASP A 350 13.80 -19.91 -27.93
N LEU A 351 13.55 -18.87 -27.13
CA LEU A 351 14.60 -18.08 -26.48
C LEU A 351 15.43 -18.93 -25.49
N VAL A 352 14.78 -19.78 -24.70
CA VAL A 352 15.48 -20.67 -23.75
C VAL A 352 16.33 -21.70 -24.48
N GLU A 353 15.81 -22.30 -25.55
CA GLU A 353 16.55 -23.24 -26.39
C GLU A 353 17.75 -22.56 -27.06
N GLU A 354 17.60 -21.32 -27.49
CA GLU A 354 18.68 -20.56 -28.08
C GLU A 354 19.75 -20.18 -27.04
N ILE A 355 19.36 -19.75 -25.85
CA ILE A 355 20.29 -19.55 -24.73
C ILE A 355 21.05 -20.84 -24.40
N ALA A 356 20.35 -21.99 -24.38
CA ALA A 356 20.97 -23.29 -24.10
C ALA A 356 22.09 -23.62 -25.09
N SER A 357 21.94 -23.30 -26.36
CA SER A 357 22.95 -23.54 -27.39
C SER A 357 24.29 -22.83 -27.13
N TYR A 358 24.27 -21.70 -26.41
CA TYR A 358 25.48 -20.97 -26.01
C TYR A 358 26.00 -21.34 -24.62
N VAL A 359 25.08 -21.66 -23.70
CA VAL A 359 25.38 -21.79 -22.26
C VAL A 359 25.68 -23.24 -21.85
N GLU A 360 24.99 -24.21 -22.43
CA GLU A 360 25.13 -25.65 -22.14
C GLU A 360 24.90 -26.47 -23.42
N PRO A 361 25.78 -26.31 -24.47
CA PRO A 361 25.64 -27.03 -25.73
C PRO A 361 25.92 -28.53 -25.57
N ASP A 362 25.21 -29.38 -26.34
CA ASP A 362 25.32 -30.85 -26.25
C ASP A 362 26.70 -31.37 -26.69
N ASP A 363 27.28 -30.84 -27.78
CA ASP A 363 28.47 -31.34 -28.45
C ASP A 363 29.65 -30.35 -28.48
N ALA A 364 29.59 -29.25 -27.71
CA ALA A 364 30.61 -28.21 -27.70
C ALA A 364 30.94 -27.73 -26.27
N GLU A 365 32.01 -26.95 -26.11
CA GLU A 365 32.26 -26.27 -24.85
C GLU A 365 31.36 -25.02 -24.74
N PRO A 366 30.84 -24.70 -23.53
CA PRO A 366 30.07 -23.48 -23.28
C PRO A 366 30.82 -22.22 -23.72
N ASP A 367 30.13 -21.28 -24.34
CA ASP A 367 30.73 -20.01 -24.71
C ASP A 367 31.05 -19.18 -23.46
N PRO A 368 32.35 -18.90 -23.19
CA PRO A 368 32.75 -18.14 -22.01
C PRO A 368 32.22 -16.69 -21.99
N SER A 369 31.83 -16.17 -23.15
CA SER A 369 31.25 -14.82 -23.24
C SER A 369 29.85 -14.76 -22.62
N TRP A 370 29.11 -15.89 -22.61
CA TRP A 370 27.77 -16.03 -22.04
C TRP A 370 27.78 -16.48 -20.58
N THR A 371 28.70 -17.39 -20.21
CA THR A 371 28.70 -18.01 -18.88
C THR A 371 29.68 -17.39 -17.90
N SER A 372 30.67 -16.60 -18.40
CA SER A 372 31.85 -16.23 -17.63
C SER A 372 32.62 -17.49 -17.13
N ARG A 373 33.48 -17.33 -16.14
CA ARG A 373 34.24 -18.46 -15.54
C ARG A 373 33.53 -18.99 -14.28
N VAL A 374 32.21 -19.15 -14.32
CA VAL A 374 31.47 -19.76 -13.21
C VAL A 374 31.55 -21.29 -13.25
N ALA A 375 31.32 -21.90 -12.10
CA ALA A 375 31.35 -23.35 -12.02
C ALA A 375 30.25 -24.00 -12.88
N PRO A 376 30.50 -25.12 -13.58
CA PRO A 376 29.50 -25.81 -14.42
C PRO A 376 28.17 -26.08 -13.68
N GLY A 377 28.25 -26.47 -12.41
CA GLY A 377 27.05 -26.70 -11.60
C GLY A 377 26.16 -25.44 -11.39
N THR A 378 26.74 -24.24 -11.48
CA THR A 378 25.96 -22.99 -11.43
C THR A 378 25.24 -22.76 -12.75
N VAL A 379 25.91 -23.08 -13.87
CA VAL A 379 25.33 -22.99 -15.21
C VAL A 379 24.14 -23.94 -15.35
N SER A 380 24.34 -25.24 -14.99
CA SER A 380 23.25 -26.21 -15.00
C SER A 380 22.10 -25.86 -14.04
N ALA A 381 22.40 -25.22 -12.89
CA ALA A 381 21.37 -24.73 -11.99
C ALA A 381 20.59 -23.55 -12.60
N PHE A 382 21.25 -22.66 -13.33
CA PHE A 382 20.63 -21.57 -14.10
C PHE A 382 19.69 -22.15 -15.15
N MET A 383 20.17 -23.06 -16.02
CA MET A 383 19.38 -23.66 -17.10
C MET A 383 18.18 -24.44 -16.56
N ARG A 384 18.36 -25.26 -15.54
CA ARG A 384 17.24 -25.98 -14.89
C ARG A 384 16.14 -25.05 -14.42
N ARG A 385 16.47 -23.88 -13.85
CA ARG A 385 15.47 -22.90 -13.42
C ARG A 385 14.80 -22.20 -14.60
N LEU A 386 15.58 -21.89 -15.62
CA LEU A 386 15.07 -21.28 -16.84
C LEU A 386 14.03 -22.18 -17.53
N TYR A 387 14.35 -23.49 -17.70
CA TYR A 387 13.39 -24.49 -18.15
C TYR A 387 12.18 -24.63 -17.21
N GLY A 388 12.39 -24.56 -15.91
CA GLY A 388 11.32 -24.60 -14.91
C GLY A 388 10.38 -23.40 -14.95
N ALA A 389 10.80 -22.26 -15.51
CA ALA A 389 9.96 -21.07 -15.70
C ALA A 389 9.01 -21.19 -16.92
N LEU A 390 9.39 -21.97 -17.95
CA LEU A 390 8.62 -22.08 -19.20
C LEU A 390 7.13 -22.44 -19.01
N PRO A 391 6.75 -23.49 -18.28
CA PRO A 391 5.35 -23.86 -18.12
C PRO A 391 4.54 -22.81 -17.36
N ARG A 392 5.20 -21.90 -16.65
CA ARG A 392 4.56 -20.89 -15.78
C ARG A 392 4.45 -19.54 -16.44
N VAL A 393 5.52 -19.08 -17.11
CA VAL A 393 5.66 -17.73 -17.68
C VAL A 393 5.57 -17.74 -19.20
N GLY A 394 5.83 -18.87 -19.86
CA GLY A 394 6.00 -18.95 -21.32
C GLY A 394 4.85 -18.35 -22.13
N ARG A 395 3.61 -18.46 -21.63
CA ARG A 395 2.44 -17.87 -22.31
C ARG A 395 2.45 -16.33 -22.37
N LEU A 396 3.24 -15.68 -21.52
CA LEU A 396 3.33 -14.22 -21.45
C LEU A 396 4.34 -13.64 -22.45
N VAL A 397 5.13 -14.48 -23.14
CA VAL A 397 6.13 -14.02 -24.11
C VAL A 397 5.89 -14.72 -25.43
N LYS A 398 5.42 -13.98 -26.43
CA LYS A 398 5.10 -14.50 -27.77
C LYS A 398 5.21 -13.40 -28.81
N ALA A 399 5.81 -13.71 -29.95
CA ALA A 399 5.90 -12.79 -31.11
C ALA A 399 4.50 -12.42 -31.64
N GLY A 400 4.45 -11.29 -32.33
CA GLY A 400 3.26 -10.70 -32.90
C GLY A 400 3.12 -9.23 -32.50
N PRO A 401 1.99 -8.59 -32.78
CA PRO A 401 1.76 -7.19 -32.41
C PRO A 401 1.99 -6.94 -30.93
N SER A 402 2.68 -5.85 -30.61
CA SER A 402 2.91 -5.42 -29.23
C SER A 402 1.58 -5.28 -28.48
N ARG A 403 1.54 -5.84 -27.27
CA ARG A 403 0.40 -5.75 -26.34
C ARG A 403 0.86 -5.28 -24.97
N ARG A 404 1.67 -4.24 -24.95
CA ARG A 404 2.16 -3.64 -23.70
C ARG A 404 1.02 -2.95 -22.98
N ILE A 405 1.08 -3.00 -21.66
CA ILE A 405 0.15 -2.29 -20.80
C ILE A 405 0.37 -0.78 -20.96
N ASP A 406 -0.61 -0.08 -21.52
CA ASP A 406 -0.56 1.38 -21.67
C ASP A 406 -1.01 2.08 -20.38
N ARG A 407 -0.04 2.45 -19.55
CA ARG A 407 -0.26 3.22 -18.33
C ARG A 407 -0.47 4.72 -18.56
N ALA A 408 -0.24 5.21 -19.78
CA ALA A 408 -0.40 6.62 -20.10
C ALA A 408 -1.84 7.01 -20.38
N ARG A 409 -2.66 6.06 -20.82
CA ARG A 409 -4.04 6.28 -21.28
C ARG A 409 -4.95 6.77 -20.17
N GLU A 410 -5.01 6.06 -19.05
CA GLU A 410 -5.91 6.34 -17.93
C GLU A 410 -5.15 6.73 -16.66
N ALA A 411 -5.84 7.32 -15.70
CA ALA A 411 -5.24 7.69 -14.42
C ALA A 411 -4.91 6.45 -13.58
N VAL A 412 -5.78 5.44 -13.61
CA VAL A 412 -5.61 4.19 -12.88
C VAL A 412 -5.49 3.03 -13.87
N THR A 413 -4.46 2.21 -13.72
CA THR A 413 -4.25 0.99 -14.48
C THR A 413 -4.34 -0.20 -13.53
N VAL A 414 -5.31 -1.07 -13.74
CA VAL A 414 -5.50 -2.32 -12.99
C VAL A 414 -4.97 -3.48 -13.83
N VAL A 415 -4.01 -4.21 -13.30
CA VAL A 415 -3.42 -5.39 -13.95
C VAL A 415 -3.88 -6.64 -13.21
N ASP A 416 -4.70 -7.42 -13.88
CA ASP A 416 -5.23 -8.67 -13.34
C ASP A 416 -4.24 -9.82 -13.55
N ILE A 417 -3.77 -10.38 -12.45
CA ILE A 417 -2.81 -11.48 -12.44
C ILE A 417 -3.22 -12.63 -11.52
N HIS A 418 -4.46 -12.59 -11.00
CA HIS A 418 -4.91 -13.52 -9.96
C HIS A 418 -4.89 -14.99 -10.42
N ASP A 419 -5.22 -15.28 -11.67
CA ASP A 419 -5.21 -16.63 -12.25
C ASP A 419 -3.81 -17.11 -12.70
N LEU A 420 -2.80 -16.25 -12.63
CA LEU A 420 -1.44 -16.63 -12.93
C LEU A 420 -0.80 -17.44 -11.79
N HIS A 421 0.04 -18.40 -12.17
CA HIS A 421 0.93 -19.05 -11.20
C HIS A 421 1.82 -18.01 -10.49
N GLU A 422 2.14 -18.22 -9.23
CA GLU A 422 2.89 -17.27 -8.39
C GLU A 422 4.20 -16.77 -9.05
N ALA A 423 4.94 -17.65 -9.75
CA ALA A 423 6.13 -17.23 -10.48
C ALA A 423 5.81 -16.26 -11.63
N ALA A 424 4.69 -16.44 -12.33
CA ALA A 424 4.25 -15.53 -13.36
C ALA A 424 3.70 -14.21 -12.79
N GLN A 425 3.02 -14.25 -11.64
CA GLN A 425 2.64 -13.03 -10.91
C GLN A 425 3.88 -12.19 -10.57
N ARG A 426 4.91 -12.83 -10.02
CA ARG A 426 6.18 -12.15 -9.70
C ARG A 426 6.86 -11.60 -10.95
N PHE A 427 6.88 -12.36 -12.05
CA PHE A 427 7.42 -11.89 -13.32
C PHE A 427 6.72 -10.61 -13.79
N VAL A 428 5.37 -10.60 -13.86
CA VAL A 428 4.60 -9.43 -14.31
C VAL A 428 4.84 -8.23 -13.38
N VAL A 429 4.76 -8.43 -12.07
CA VAL A 429 4.99 -7.35 -11.09
C VAL A 429 6.42 -6.81 -11.23
N GLY A 430 7.41 -7.70 -11.36
CA GLY A 430 8.81 -7.30 -11.52
C GLY A 430 9.05 -6.49 -12.80
N ALA A 431 8.53 -6.95 -13.93
CA ALA A 431 8.62 -6.27 -15.22
C ALA A 431 7.99 -4.87 -15.16
N MET A 432 6.77 -4.77 -14.65
CA MET A 432 6.04 -3.50 -14.57
C MET A 432 6.69 -2.49 -13.60
N ILE A 433 7.21 -2.97 -12.47
CA ILE A 433 7.92 -2.10 -11.51
C ILE A 433 9.23 -1.60 -12.10
N ALA A 434 9.98 -2.48 -12.78
CA ALA A 434 11.22 -2.11 -13.45
C ALA A 434 10.97 -1.08 -14.57
N GLU A 435 9.88 -1.23 -15.31
CA GLU A 435 9.45 -0.26 -16.34
C GLU A 435 9.17 1.10 -15.70
N VAL A 436 8.34 1.16 -14.63
CA VAL A 436 8.04 2.40 -13.90
C VAL A 436 9.32 3.04 -13.38
N HIS A 437 10.21 2.24 -12.79
CA HIS A 437 11.47 2.73 -12.24
C HIS A 437 12.39 3.30 -13.35
N GLY A 438 12.58 2.55 -14.43
CA GLY A 438 13.42 2.99 -15.56
C GLY A 438 12.90 4.25 -16.24
N GLU A 439 11.58 4.41 -16.40
CA GLU A 439 10.97 5.63 -16.94
C GLU A 439 11.25 6.86 -16.08
N LYS A 440 11.40 6.68 -14.77
CA LYS A 440 11.62 7.77 -13.82
C LYS A 440 13.09 8.14 -13.65
N GLU A 441 14.00 7.24 -13.95
CA GLU A 441 15.41 7.55 -13.93
C GLU A 441 15.75 8.66 -14.93
N GLY A 442 16.30 9.76 -14.45
CA GLY A 442 16.67 10.92 -15.28
C GLY A 442 15.54 11.87 -15.67
N ARG A 443 14.27 11.56 -15.37
CA ARG A 443 13.10 12.42 -15.70
C ARG A 443 12.62 13.32 -14.57
N GLY A 444 13.14 13.13 -13.35
CA GLY A 444 12.74 13.88 -12.17
C GLY A 444 11.41 13.42 -11.56
N ARG A 445 10.98 14.13 -10.50
CA ARG A 445 9.89 13.71 -9.63
C ARG A 445 8.51 13.65 -10.33
N PHE A 446 8.20 14.58 -11.21
CA PHE A 446 6.86 14.68 -11.83
C PHE A 446 6.82 14.12 -13.25
N PRO A 447 5.67 13.53 -13.65
CA PRO A 447 4.45 13.26 -12.90
C PRO A 447 4.66 12.23 -11.80
N LEU A 448 3.80 12.20 -10.78
CA LEU A 448 3.85 11.16 -9.73
C LEU A 448 3.33 9.82 -10.26
N SER A 449 3.95 8.73 -9.82
CA SER A 449 3.52 7.36 -10.09
C SER A 449 3.26 6.63 -8.78
N VAL A 450 2.05 6.16 -8.56
CA VAL A 450 1.67 5.37 -7.37
C VAL A 450 1.61 3.90 -7.76
N ILE A 451 2.28 3.04 -7.01
CA ILE A 451 2.23 1.59 -7.16
C ILE A 451 1.52 1.01 -5.95
N VAL A 452 0.46 0.26 -6.19
CA VAL A 452 -0.30 -0.45 -5.14
C VAL A 452 0.00 -1.93 -5.24
N LEU A 453 0.59 -2.49 -4.19
CA LEU A 453 0.91 -3.91 -4.09
C LEU A 453 0.16 -4.53 -2.93
N ASP A 454 -0.80 -5.41 -3.22
CA ASP A 454 -1.34 -6.32 -2.20
C ASP A 454 -0.39 -7.51 -2.00
N GLU A 455 -0.34 -8.00 -0.78
CA GLU A 455 0.60 -9.06 -0.36
C GLU A 455 2.08 -8.72 -0.63
N LEU A 456 2.48 -7.50 -0.24
CA LEU A 456 3.85 -6.99 -0.43
C LEU A 456 4.93 -7.98 0.05
N ASN A 457 4.63 -8.83 1.05
CA ASN A 457 5.52 -9.90 1.53
C ASN A 457 5.86 -10.95 0.46
N LYS A 458 5.10 -11.09 -0.61
CA LYS A 458 5.44 -11.97 -1.75
C LYS A 458 6.55 -11.40 -2.62
N TYR A 459 6.66 -10.08 -2.66
CA TYR A 459 7.58 -9.36 -3.54
C TYR A 459 8.81 -8.85 -2.79
N ALA A 460 8.63 -8.45 -1.53
CA ALA A 460 9.69 -7.96 -0.67
C ALA A 460 9.66 -8.66 0.71
N PRO A 461 9.90 -9.98 0.76
CA PRO A 461 9.94 -10.71 2.03
C PRO A 461 11.11 -10.25 2.90
N ARG A 462 10.96 -10.38 4.23
CA ARG A 462 12.01 -10.06 5.20
C ARG A 462 13.31 -10.80 4.90
N ASP A 463 13.18 -12.10 4.63
CA ASP A 463 14.31 -12.98 4.35
C ASP A 463 14.36 -13.33 2.85
N GLY A 464 15.55 -13.63 2.36
CA GLY A 464 15.80 -13.98 0.97
C GLY A 464 16.03 -12.76 0.08
N TRP A 465 16.38 -13.03 -1.16
CA TRP A 465 16.72 -12.06 -2.18
C TRP A 465 15.91 -12.29 -3.47
N SER A 466 15.56 -11.23 -4.16
CA SER A 466 15.05 -11.28 -5.53
C SER A 466 15.28 -9.94 -6.24
N PRO A 467 15.34 -9.89 -7.59
CA PRO A 467 15.45 -8.65 -8.34
C PRO A 467 14.31 -7.67 -8.03
N ILE A 468 13.11 -8.18 -7.79
CA ILE A 468 11.95 -7.35 -7.42
C ILE A 468 12.17 -6.68 -6.07
N LYS A 469 12.68 -7.43 -5.10
CA LYS A 469 12.96 -6.92 -3.75
C LYS A 469 13.99 -5.78 -3.80
N ASP A 470 15.07 -5.94 -4.57
CA ASP A 470 16.08 -4.90 -4.73
C ASP A 470 15.49 -3.63 -5.35
N THR A 471 14.68 -3.77 -6.40
CA THR A 471 13.99 -2.63 -7.02
C THR A 471 13.02 -1.95 -6.05
N LEU A 472 12.28 -2.73 -5.24
CA LEU A 472 11.36 -2.18 -4.23
C LEU A 472 12.10 -1.48 -3.10
N ILE A 473 13.27 -1.98 -2.67
CA ILE A 473 14.13 -1.30 -1.69
C ILE A 473 14.64 0.02 -2.28
N ASP A 474 15.11 0.02 -3.52
CA ASP A 474 15.55 1.24 -4.17
C ASP A 474 14.40 2.27 -4.30
N ILE A 475 13.20 1.82 -4.66
CA ILE A 475 12.00 2.67 -4.66
C ILE A 475 11.70 3.20 -3.26
N ALA A 476 11.78 2.37 -2.23
CA ALA A 476 11.53 2.80 -0.84
C ALA A 476 12.53 3.86 -0.39
N GLN A 477 13.79 3.75 -0.78
CA GLN A 477 14.87 4.69 -0.42
C GLN A 477 14.89 5.94 -1.29
N ARG A 478 14.69 5.80 -2.62
CA ARG A 478 14.84 6.87 -3.61
C ARG A 478 13.56 7.34 -4.26
N GLY A 479 12.45 6.62 -4.06
CA GLY A 479 11.16 6.91 -4.72
C GLY A 479 10.68 8.34 -4.50
N ARG A 480 11.01 8.92 -3.34
CA ARG A 480 10.76 10.33 -3.02
C ARG A 480 11.34 11.27 -4.08
N SER A 481 12.57 11.06 -4.52
CA SER A 481 13.23 11.88 -5.55
C SER A 481 12.76 11.54 -6.97
N LEU A 482 12.40 10.28 -7.20
CA LEU A 482 11.92 9.78 -8.48
C LEU A 482 10.43 10.06 -8.72
N GLY A 483 9.67 10.40 -7.67
CA GLY A 483 8.22 10.55 -7.75
C GLY A 483 7.49 9.22 -7.89
N ILE A 484 8.07 8.14 -7.36
CA ILE A 484 7.44 6.82 -7.27
C ILE A 484 6.98 6.63 -5.82
N LEU A 485 5.69 6.38 -5.63
CA LEU A 485 5.05 6.24 -4.34
C LEU A 485 4.53 4.82 -4.20
N LEU A 486 4.92 4.12 -3.14
CA LEU A 486 4.48 2.76 -2.88
C LEU A 486 3.38 2.75 -1.82
N ILE A 487 2.26 2.09 -2.12
CA ILE A 487 1.25 1.68 -1.16
C ILE A 487 1.34 0.17 -1.04
N GLY A 488 1.96 -0.30 0.04
CA GLY A 488 2.11 -1.73 0.32
C GLY A 488 1.01 -2.20 1.28
N ALA A 489 0.23 -3.20 0.86
CA ALA A 489 -0.75 -3.85 1.71
C ALA A 489 -0.28 -5.27 2.06
N GLN A 490 -0.36 -5.63 3.34
CA GLN A 490 0.09 -6.94 3.85
C GLN A 490 -0.71 -7.41 5.05
N GLN A 491 -0.70 -8.72 5.28
CA GLN A 491 -1.32 -9.27 6.50
C GLN A 491 -0.45 -9.03 7.73
N SER A 492 0.87 -9.15 7.57
CA SER A 492 1.85 -9.06 8.64
C SER A 492 3.01 -8.17 8.21
N ALA A 493 3.20 -7.04 8.88
CA ALA A 493 4.33 -6.16 8.65
C ALA A 493 5.66 -6.85 9.01
N SER A 494 5.64 -7.74 10.01
CA SER A 494 6.82 -8.50 10.45
C SER A 494 7.46 -9.39 9.37
N ARG A 495 6.73 -9.67 8.28
CA ARG A 495 7.20 -10.49 7.15
C ARG A 495 7.79 -9.66 6.00
N ILE A 496 7.77 -8.34 6.09
CA ILE A 496 8.27 -7.42 5.06
C ILE A 496 9.70 -7.02 5.39
N ASP A 497 10.46 -6.70 4.35
CA ASP A 497 11.80 -6.15 4.49
C ASP A 497 11.77 -4.85 5.33
N PRO A 498 12.63 -4.72 6.37
CA PRO A 498 12.65 -3.57 7.26
C PRO A 498 12.94 -2.24 6.55
N ASP A 499 13.74 -2.24 5.48
CA ASP A 499 14.08 -1.02 4.74
C ASP A 499 12.86 -0.43 4.04
N ILE A 500 11.96 -1.28 3.55
CA ILE A 500 10.71 -0.82 2.93
C ILE A 500 9.75 -0.27 3.99
N LEU A 501 9.56 -0.99 5.10
CA LEU A 501 8.67 -0.54 6.19
C LEU A 501 9.17 0.72 6.88
N GLY A 502 10.50 0.84 7.05
CA GLY A 502 11.13 2.00 7.68
C GLY A 502 10.97 3.28 6.86
N ASN A 503 10.90 3.17 5.54
CA ASN A 503 10.73 4.30 4.63
C ASN A 503 9.25 4.67 4.39
N ALA A 504 8.28 3.87 4.83
CA ALA A 504 6.87 4.23 4.77
C ALA A 504 6.54 5.28 5.84
N SER A 505 6.34 6.52 5.41
CA SER A 505 6.02 7.65 6.30
C SER A 505 4.62 7.54 6.89
N ILE A 506 3.66 7.02 6.14
CA ILE A 506 2.30 6.79 6.61
C ILE A 506 2.11 5.32 6.90
N LYS A 507 1.69 5.01 8.13
CA LYS A 507 1.42 3.64 8.58
C LYS A 507 -0.04 3.51 8.94
N VAL A 508 -0.68 2.49 8.39
CA VAL A 508 -2.10 2.21 8.61
C VAL A 508 -2.25 0.76 9.06
N SER A 509 -3.07 0.54 10.04
CA SER A 509 -3.37 -0.82 10.50
C SER A 509 -4.86 -1.00 10.72
N GLY A 510 -5.43 -2.02 10.09
CA GLY A 510 -6.72 -2.57 10.49
C GLY A 510 -6.56 -3.54 11.65
N ARG A 511 -7.52 -4.45 11.80
CA ARG A 511 -7.46 -5.49 12.83
C ARG A 511 -6.19 -6.35 12.68
N LEU A 512 -5.51 -6.56 13.81
CA LEU A 512 -4.29 -7.37 13.89
C LEU A 512 -4.55 -8.71 14.60
N ASP A 513 -3.79 -9.72 14.22
CA ASP A 513 -3.63 -10.93 15.03
C ASP A 513 -2.86 -10.60 16.32
N SER A 514 -3.14 -11.35 17.38
CA SER A 514 -2.54 -11.08 18.70
C SER A 514 -1.01 -11.20 18.69
N ALA A 515 -0.47 -12.20 18.00
CA ALA A 515 0.98 -12.41 17.94
C ALA A 515 1.66 -11.35 17.07
N GLU A 516 0.99 -10.88 16.02
CA GLU A 516 1.49 -9.81 15.16
C GLU A 516 1.47 -8.45 15.87
N ALA A 517 0.42 -8.16 16.63
CA ALA A 517 0.30 -6.90 17.38
C ALA A 517 1.45 -6.66 18.37
N GLU A 518 2.09 -7.72 18.88
CA GLU A 518 3.23 -7.62 19.81
C GLU A 518 4.59 -7.41 19.11
N ARG A 519 4.62 -7.40 17.79
CA ARG A 519 5.86 -7.20 17.04
C ARG A 519 6.33 -5.75 17.10
N SER A 520 7.66 -5.57 17.01
CA SER A 520 8.31 -4.26 17.02
C SER A 520 7.87 -3.32 15.90
N GLU A 521 7.43 -3.89 14.80
CA GLU A 521 6.92 -3.17 13.63
C GLU A 521 5.68 -2.34 13.93
N TYR A 522 4.98 -2.62 15.04
CA TYR A 522 3.82 -1.87 15.54
C TYR A 522 4.15 -1.00 16.76
N GLY A 523 5.44 -0.79 17.05
CA GLY A 523 5.90 0.08 18.13
C GLY A 523 5.46 1.56 18.02
N TRP A 524 4.98 1.97 16.85
CA TRP A 524 4.39 3.29 16.61
C TRP A 524 2.98 3.46 17.20
N MET A 525 2.31 2.37 17.59
CA MET A 525 1.03 2.41 18.30
C MET A 525 1.26 2.55 19.80
N LEU A 526 0.41 3.33 20.47
CA LEU A 526 0.34 3.34 21.92
C LEU A 526 -0.06 1.95 22.46
N PRO A 527 0.35 1.56 23.68
CA PRO A 527 -0.03 0.27 24.26
C PRO A 527 -1.54 0.00 24.24
N SER A 528 -2.35 0.99 24.60
CA SER A 528 -3.82 0.93 24.56
C SER A 528 -4.36 0.74 23.14
N THR A 529 -3.86 1.51 22.18
CA THR A 529 -4.24 1.39 20.77
C THR A 529 -3.85 0.02 20.20
N ARG A 530 -2.66 -0.48 20.56
CA ARG A 530 -2.18 -1.81 20.14
C ARG A 530 -3.06 -2.94 20.71
N ALA A 531 -3.47 -2.85 21.96
CA ALA A 531 -4.39 -3.80 22.57
C ALA A 531 -5.75 -3.80 21.84
N ARG A 532 -6.26 -2.62 21.46
CA ARG A 532 -7.52 -2.44 20.72
C ARG A 532 -7.43 -2.87 19.25
N ALA A 533 -6.25 -2.79 18.63
CA ALA A 533 -6.07 -3.21 17.25
C ALA A 533 -6.49 -4.66 16.99
N ARG A 534 -6.52 -5.50 18.03
CA ARG A 534 -7.04 -6.88 17.99
C ARG A 534 -8.56 -6.96 17.89
N LEU A 535 -9.26 -5.90 18.26
CA LEU A 535 -10.73 -5.83 18.41
C LEU A 535 -11.39 -4.93 17.36
N LEU A 536 -10.62 -4.31 16.46
CA LEU A 536 -11.14 -3.39 15.46
C LEU A 536 -12.20 -4.07 14.58
N LYS A 537 -13.27 -3.33 14.32
CA LYS A 537 -14.30 -3.72 13.37
C LYS A 537 -13.82 -3.56 11.92
N PRO A 538 -14.46 -4.25 10.97
CA PRO A 538 -14.28 -3.96 9.55
C PRO A 538 -14.53 -2.47 9.26
N GLY A 539 -13.71 -1.89 8.37
CA GLY A 539 -13.81 -0.46 8.04
C GLY A 539 -13.11 0.49 9.03
N THR A 540 -12.65 -0.02 10.18
CA THR A 540 -11.91 0.78 11.17
C THR A 540 -10.41 0.58 11.00
N MET A 541 -9.65 1.67 10.97
CA MET A 541 -8.20 1.68 10.82
C MET A 541 -7.55 2.54 11.91
N VAL A 542 -6.31 2.21 12.24
CA VAL A 542 -5.40 3.05 13.03
C VAL A 542 -4.39 3.65 12.07
N LEU A 543 -4.28 4.96 12.06
CA LEU A 543 -3.39 5.72 11.18
C LEU A 543 -2.31 6.40 12.01
N SER A 544 -1.07 6.36 11.53
CA SER A 544 0.06 7.14 12.05
C SER A 544 0.71 7.90 10.91
N GLN A 545 1.04 9.15 11.17
CA GLN A 545 1.79 10.03 10.28
C GLN A 545 2.76 10.88 11.10
N PRO A 546 3.89 11.34 10.53
CA PRO A 546 4.92 12.04 11.30
C PRO A 546 4.49 13.39 11.89
N SER A 547 3.50 14.07 11.28
CA SER A 547 3.00 15.36 11.78
C SER A 547 2.17 15.24 13.06
N ILE A 548 1.59 14.07 13.35
CA ILE A 548 0.75 13.85 14.54
C ILE A 548 1.46 12.86 15.48
N PRO A 549 1.79 13.26 16.71
CA PRO A 549 2.55 12.42 17.64
C PRO A 549 1.84 11.15 18.10
N ALA A 550 0.50 11.13 18.05
CA ALA A 550 -0.31 9.99 18.45
C ALA A 550 -1.04 9.38 17.26
N PRO A 551 -1.17 8.03 17.22
CA PRO A 551 -1.97 7.38 16.18
C PRO A 551 -3.45 7.75 16.34
N THR A 552 -4.12 7.96 15.20
CA THR A 552 -5.53 8.33 15.12
C THR A 552 -6.36 7.15 14.63
N VAL A 553 -7.48 6.86 15.29
CA VAL A 553 -8.46 5.86 14.84
C VAL A 553 -9.46 6.52 13.90
N LEU A 554 -9.73 5.86 12.79
CA LEU A 554 -10.67 6.33 11.78
C LEU A 554 -11.53 5.18 11.24
N GLU A 555 -12.67 5.53 10.69
CA GLU A 555 -13.54 4.67 9.91
C GLU A 555 -13.62 5.20 8.47
N PHE A 556 -13.47 4.33 7.48
CA PHE A 556 -13.64 4.74 6.08
C PHE A 556 -14.97 4.24 5.53
N PRO A 557 -15.66 5.04 4.69
CA PRO A 557 -16.99 4.70 4.21
C PRO A 557 -16.97 3.51 3.25
N TYR A 558 -18.12 2.83 3.14
CA TYR A 558 -18.33 1.77 2.16
C TYR A 558 -18.13 2.30 0.74
N PRO A 559 -17.49 1.53 -0.18
CA PRO A 559 -17.15 2.02 -1.50
C PRO A 559 -18.37 2.17 -2.41
N PRO A 560 -18.49 3.28 -3.17
CA PRO A 560 -19.54 3.47 -4.17
C PRO A 560 -19.28 2.72 -5.48
N TRP A 561 -18.09 2.13 -5.63
CA TRP A 561 -17.72 1.27 -6.76
C TRP A 561 -17.87 -0.20 -6.43
N ALA A 562 -18.21 -1.00 -7.43
CA ALA A 562 -18.22 -2.43 -7.30
C ALA A 562 -16.79 -3.01 -7.33
N THR A 563 -16.59 -4.12 -6.65
CA THR A 563 -15.35 -4.91 -6.71
C THR A 563 -15.59 -6.26 -7.38
N ARG A 564 -16.83 -6.75 -7.37
CA ARG A 564 -17.23 -8.06 -7.87
C ARG A 564 -18.43 -7.97 -8.82
N PRO A 565 -18.63 -8.98 -9.69
CA PRO A 565 -19.80 -9.01 -10.58
C PRO A 565 -21.13 -8.89 -9.84
N GLU A 566 -21.27 -9.56 -8.70
CA GLU A 566 -22.50 -9.60 -7.89
C GLU A 566 -22.84 -8.24 -7.23
N GLU A 567 -21.89 -7.35 -7.21
CA GLU A 567 -22.09 -5.98 -6.71
C GLU A 567 -22.52 -5.01 -7.81
N VAL A 568 -22.40 -5.40 -9.09
CA VAL A 568 -22.85 -4.60 -10.24
C VAL A 568 -24.32 -4.86 -10.53
N ASP A 569 -24.78 -6.12 -10.36
CA ASP A 569 -26.14 -6.53 -10.65
C ASP A 569 -26.66 -7.46 -9.53
N GLU A 570 -27.61 -7.01 -8.73
CA GLU A 570 -28.22 -7.83 -7.68
C GLU A 570 -28.98 -9.03 -8.23
N ALA A 571 -29.47 -8.96 -9.49
CA ALA A 571 -30.19 -10.05 -10.14
C ALA A 571 -29.28 -11.25 -10.52
N ALA A 572 -27.95 -11.03 -10.58
CA ALA A 572 -26.98 -12.08 -10.86
C ALA A 572 -26.54 -12.87 -9.60
N SER A 573 -27.06 -12.53 -8.43
CA SER A 573 -26.56 -13.04 -7.14
C SER A 573 -27.28 -14.27 -6.58
N ASP A 574 -28.35 -14.78 -7.22
CA ASP A 574 -28.99 -16.02 -6.79
C ASP A 574 -28.65 -17.18 -7.75
N PRO A 575 -27.67 -18.04 -7.41
CA PRO A 575 -27.35 -19.23 -8.22
C PRO A 575 -28.44 -20.29 -8.20
N PHE A 576 -29.56 -20.07 -7.47
CA PHE A 576 -30.68 -21.00 -7.33
C PHE A 576 -32.02 -20.48 -7.90
N GLU A 577 -32.06 -19.28 -8.48
CA GLU A 577 -33.26 -18.72 -9.11
C GLU A 577 -33.65 -19.39 -10.46
N GLY A 578 -33.20 -20.58 -10.71
CA GLY A 578 -33.50 -21.37 -11.91
C GLY A 578 -33.66 -22.89 -11.69
N LEU A 579 -33.77 -23.32 -10.43
CA LEU A 579 -34.00 -24.73 -10.10
C LEU A 579 -35.45 -24.95 -9.64
#